data_5644af5e7276e19b6542e7d60307b594
#
_entry.id   5644af5e7276e19b6542e7d60307b594
#
_cell.length_a   1.000
_cell.length_b   1.000
_cell.length_c   1.000
_cell.angle_alpha   90.00
_cell.angle_beta   90.00
_cell.angle_gamma   90.00
#
_symmetry.space_group_name_H-M   'P 1'
#
loop_
_entity.id
_entity.type
_entity.pdbx_description
1 polymer ?
#
loop_
_entity_poly.entity_id
_entity_poly.type
_entity_poly.pdbx_seq_one_letter_code
_entity_poly.pdbx_strand_id
1 'polypeptide(L)'
;GQTYAMGGLTGVGTYPEYSNMGLMHKLLEQALKNMKERGQDICYLYPYSIPYYRRKGWEIISDKISYEIKDYQLPKNHQVPGDVRRVDTEGEELKETYKRYAMRTHGAILRDDLAWNEYWLGDSDDIMAAVYYNEKNEPDGYVIYWIAKAVFHIKDMIFNNEEARTGLWNFVAAHFSMINQVEGDTYTDEPLAFLLEDASIKEVISPYYMGRIVDFVSFIEKYPFKPSVLDREWKFRLVDPIMECNQGNFHLRISRDGHGQVMRI
;
A
#
# COMPACT_ATOMS: atom_id res chain seq x y z
N GLY A 1 -7.75 14.27 0.56
CA GLY A 1 -8.53 13.06 0.81
C GLY A 1 -8.85 12.87 2.28
N GLN A 2 -9.72 11.92 2.60
CA GLN A 2 -10.00 11.54 3.99
C GLN A 2 -8.91 10.60 4.49
N THR A 3 -8.45 10.78 5.72
CA THR A 3 -7.52 9.88 6.40
C THR A 3 -8.22 9.11 7.52
N TYR A 4 -7.77 7.87 7.74
CA TYR A 4 -8.26 7.00 8.80
C TYR A 4 -7.10 6.60 9.72
N ALA A 5 -7.35 6.57 11.01
CA ALA A 5 -6.41 5.94 11.92
C ALA A 5 -6.40 4.42 11.66
N MET A 6 -5.22 3.86 11.40
CA MET A 6 -5.04 2.46 10.98
C MET A 6 -4.16 1.72 11.97
N GLY A 7 -4.56 0.47 12.29
CA GLY A 7 -3.71 -0.49 12.99
C GLY A 7 -3.10 -1.50 12.01
N GLY A 8 -1.80 -1.72 12.07
CA GLY A 8 -1.12 -2.79 11.33
C GLY A 8 -1.01 -4.06 12.17
N LEU A 9 -1.18 -5.22 11.54
CA LEU A 9 -0.87 -6.51 12.13
C LEU A 9 0.31 -7.15 11.39
N THR A 10 1.39 -7.36 12.09
CA THR A 10 2.60 -8.03 11.58
C THR A 10 3.13 -9.03 12.59
N GLY A 11 3.89 -10.03 12.13
CA GLY A 11 4.59 -10.99 12.99
C GLY A 11 3.70 -11.87 13.87
N VAL A 12 2.43 -12.09 13.49
CA VAL A 12 1.51 -12.91 14.29
C VAL A 12 1.81 -14.38 14.07
N GLY A 13 2.22 -15.08 15.11
CA GLY A 13 2.56 -16.50 15.07
C GLY A 13 2.20 -17.25 16.35
N THR A 14 2.13 -18.57 16.25
CA THR A 14 1.93 -19.47 17.37
C THR A 14 2.95 -20.61 17.27
N TYR A 15 3.63 -20.94 18.34
CA TYR A 15 4.51 -22.11 18.35
C TYR A 15 3.71 -23.39 18.03
N PRO A 16 4.32 -24.36 17.30
CA PRO A 16 3.64 -25.59 16.87
C PRO A 16 2.97 -26.36 18.02
N GLU A 17 3.59 -26.43 19.19
CA GLU A 17 3.08 -27.09 20.37
C GLU A 17 1.81 -26.47 20.97
N TYR A 18 1.52 -25.20 20.61
CA TYR A 18 0.31 -24.48 21.02
C TYR A 18 -0.70 -24.31 19.86
N SER A 19 -0.49 -25.03 18.77
CA SER A 19 -1.41 -24.99 17.62
C SER A 19 -2.79 -25.54 18.01
N ASN A 20 -3.83 -25.07 17.35
CA ASN A 20 -5.23 -25.46 17.55
C ASN A 20 -5.85 -25.15 18.93
N MET A 21 -5.14 -24.41 19.79
CA MET A 21 -5.66 -23.98 21.11
C MET A 21 -6.48 -22.67 21.05
N GLY A 22 -6.72 -22.12 19.86
CA GLY A 22 -7.46 -20.87 19.67
C GLY A 22 -6.70 -19.61 20.06
N LEU A 23 -5.40 -19.67 20.36
CA LEU A 23 -4.60 -18.54 20.83
C LEU A 23 -4.53 -17.41 19.81
N MET A 24 -4.36 -17.76 18.53
CA MET A 24 -4.36 -16.78 17.43
C MET A 24 -5.68 -15.99 17.39
N HIS A 25 -6.82 -16.65 17.63
CA HIS A 25 -8.11 -15.97 17.66
C HIS A 25 -8.17 -14.95 18.81
N LYS A 26 -7.72 -15.35 20.01
CA LYS A 26 -7.70 -14.46 21.19
C LYS A 26 -6.76 -13.28 20.98
N LEU A 27 -5.59 -13.50 20.35
CA LEU A 27 -4.65 -12.42 20.02
C LEU A 27 -5.27 -11.41 19.05
N LEU A 28 -5.92 -11.88 17.98
CA LEU A 28 -6.59 -11.01 17.01
C LEU A 28 -7.74 -10.22 17.64
N GLU A 29 -8.55 -10.88 18.48
CA GLU A 29 -9.64 -10.23 19.21
C GLU A 29 -9.11 -9.12 20.12
N GLN A 30 -8.04 -9.40 20.89
CA GLN A 30 -7.44 -8.43 21.78
C GLN A 30 -6.80 -7.27 21.01
N ALA A 31 -6.11 -7.56 19.90
CA ALA A 31 -5.52 -6.54 19.04
C ALA A 31 -6.58 -5.59 18.48
N LEU A 32 -7.70 -6.11 17.98
CA LEU A 32 -8.79 -5.29 17.47
C LEU A 32 -9.48 -4.46 18.55
N LYS A 33 -9.66 -5.00 19.77
CA LYS A 33 -10.16 -4.23 20.92
C LYS A 33 -9.23 -3.07 21.25
N ASN A 34 -7.92 -3.33 21.34
CA ASN A 34 -6.92 -2.28 21.59
C ASN A 34 -6.91 -1.21 20.48
N MET A 35 -7.06 -1.63 19.21
CA MET A 35 -7.15 -0.70 18.08
C MET A 35 -8.38 0.22 18.23
N LYS A 36 -9.54 -0.36 18.56
CA LYS A 36 -10.75 0.44 18.80
C LYS A 36 -10.59 1.43 19.95
N GLU A 37 -10.01 1.00 21.07
CA GLU A 37 -9.74 1.85 22.22
C GLU A 37 -8.80 3.03 21.90
N ARG A 38 -7.90 2.82 20.91
CA ARG A 38 -7.00 3.85 20.37
C ARG A 38 -7.64 4.73 19.29
N GLY A 39 -8.92 4.50 18.96
CA GLY A 39 -9.63 5.24 17.92
C GLY A 39 -9.18 4.91 16.50
N GLN A 40 -8.63 3.72 16.28
CA GLN A 40 -8.27 3.23 14.96
C GLN A 40 -9.51 2.65 14.26
N ASP A 41 -9.78 3.12 13.05
CA ASP A 41 -11.00 2.80 12.30
C ASP A 41 -10.85 1.52 11.46
N ILE A 42 -9.64 1.26 10.98
CA ILE A 42 -9.31 0.17 10.06
C ILE A 42 -8.07 -0.58 10.53
N CYS A 43 -7.96 -1.84 10.07
CA CYS A 43 -6.79 -2.67 10.32
C CYS A 43 -6.32 -3.30 9.02
N TYR A 44 -5.02 -3.17 8.70
CA TYR A 44 -4.38 -3.80 7.55
C TYR A 44 -3.43 -4.91 8.00
N LEU A 45 -3.27 -5.91 7.13
CA LEU A 45 -2.26 -6.95 7.26
C LEU A 45 -1.85 -7.49 5.88
N TYR A 46 -0.63 -8.06 5.80
CA TYR A 46 -0.23 -8.93 4.71
C TYR A 46 -0.56 -10.38 5.08
N PRO A 47 -1.42 -11.09 4.32
CA PRO A 47 -1.97 -12.36 4.77
C PRO A 47 -1.00 -13.53 4.61
N TYR A 48 -0.73 -14.24 5.68
CA TYR A 48 -0.19 -15.60 5.63
C TYR A 48 -1.19 -16.59 4.98
N SER A 49 -2.50 -16.43 5.28
CA SER A 49 -3.57 -17.26 4.75
C SER A 49 -4.84 -16.45 4.53
N ILE A 50 -5.16 -16.15 3.28
CA ILE A 50 -6.36 -15.43 2.90
C ILE A 50 -7.64 -16.07 3.47
N PRO A 51 -7.88 -17.42 3.33
CA PRO A 51 -9.07 -18.04 3.90
C PRO A 51 -9.19 -17.93 5.42
N TYR A 52 -8.05 -17.93 6.12
CA TYR A 52 -8.04 -17.74 7.58
C TYR A 52 -8.54 -16.36 7.97
N TYR A 53 -7.98 -15.31 7.37
CA TYR A 53 -8.34 -13.94 7.70
C TYR A 53 -9.72 -13.56 7.18
N ARG A 54 -10.17 -14.11 6.03
CA ARG A 54 -11.55 -13.94 5.55
C ARG A 54 -12.59 -14.38 6.58
N ARG A 55 -12.39 -15.56 7.19
CA ARG A 55 -13.28 -16.05 8.28
C ARG A 55 -13.26 -15.15 9.51
N LYS A 56 -12.30 -14.24 9.61
CA LYS A 56 -12.14 -13.28 10.70
C LYS A 56 -12.54 -11.84 10.33
N GLY A 57 -13.10 -11.65 9.14
CA GLY A 57 -13.65 -10.37 8.69
C GLY A 57 -12.68 -9.46 7.95
N TRP A 58 -11.48 -9.93 7.58
CA TRP A 58 -10.61 -9.24 6.62
C TRP A 58 -10.98 -9.62 5.18
N GLU A 59 -10.80 -8.69 4.25
CA GLU A 59 -10.93 -8.95 2.82
C GLU A 59 -9.78 -8.33 2.05
N ILE A 60 -9.47 -8.85 0.86
CA ILE A 60 -8.44 -8.32 -0.02
C ILE A 60 -8.85 -6.90 -0.42
N ILE A 61 -7.95 -5.94 -0.24
CA ILE A 61 -8.16 -4.53 -0.56
C ILE A 61 -7.19 -4.01 -1.62
N SER A 62 -6.10 -4.73 -1.88
CA SER A 62 -5.15 -4.38 -2.93
C SER A 62 -4.50 -5.62 -3.51
N ASP A 63 -4.12 -5.51 -4.76
CA ASP A 63 -3.25 -6.45 -5.46
C ASP A 63 -1.88 -5.78 -5.69
N LYS A 64 -0.88 -6.58 -6.02
CA LYS A 64 0.39 -6.13 -6.55
C LYS A 64 0.69 -6.84 -7.86
N ILE A 65 1.42 -6.17 -8.75
CA ILE A 65 1.94 -6.73 -9.99
C ILE A 65 3.44 -6.88 -9.83
N SER A 66 3.93 -8.12 -9.76
CA SER A 66 5.37 -8.40 -9.87
C SER A 66 5.74 -8.49 -11.34
N TYR A 67 6.82 -7.82 -11.76
CA TYR A 67 7.24 -7.80 -13.14
C TYR A 67 8.72 -8.18 -13.32
N GLU A 68 9.02 -8.72 -14.50
CA GLU A 68 10.36 -8.99 -14.98
C GLU A 68 10.54 -8.36 -16.37
N ILE A 69 11.53 -7.48 -16.52
CA ILE A 69 11.87 -6.77 -17.77
C ILE A 69 13.31 -7.13 -18.13
N LYS A 70 13.56 -7.53 -19.36
CA LYS A 70 14.92 -7.79 -19.86
C LYS A 70 15.62 -6.46 -20.20
N ASP A 71 16.93 -6.45 -20.17
CA ASP A 71 17.75 -5.28 -20.48
C ASP A 71 17.40 -4.60 -21.83
N TYR A 72 17.14 -5.41 -22.86
CA TYR A 72 16.76 -4.91 -24.19
C TYR A 72 15.33 -4.38 -24.29
N GLN A 73 14.47 -4.65 -23.27
CA GLN A 73 13.10 -4.16 -23.18
C GLN A 73 12.96 -2.86 -22.38
N LEU A 74 14.04 -2.42 -21.72
CA LEU A 74 14.01 -1.20 -20.90
C LEU A 74 13.59 0.01 -21.73
N PRO A 75 12.88 0.97 -21.11
CA PRO A 75 12.47 2.19 -21.80
C PRO A 75 13.69 2.91 -22.41
N LYS A 76 13.50 3.47 -23.58
CA LYS A 76 14.52 4.35 -24.17
C LYS A 76 14.70 5.59 -23.32
N ASN A 77 15.91 6.13 -23.31
CA ASN A 77 16.22 7.37 -22.62
C ASN A 77 15.46 8.54 -23.27
N HIS A 78 14.62 9.20 -22.51
CA HIS A 78 13.91 10.41 -22.88
C HIS A 78 14.43 11.59 -22.06
N GLN A 79 14.68 12.71 -22.73
CA GLN A 79 15.16 13.90 -22.05
C GLN A 79 14.11 14.40 -21.03
N VAL A 80 14.57 14.64 -19.80
CA VAL A 80 13.78 15.27 -18.72
C VAL A 80 14.53 16.50 -18.20
N PRO A 81 13.82 17.52 -17.70
CA PRO A 81 14.45 18.76 -17.23
C PRO A 81 15.29 18.57 -15.96
N GLY A 82 14.88 17.62 -15.11
CA GLY A 82 15.55 17.33 -13.83
C GLY A 82 16.64 16.28 -13.93
N ASP A 83 17.15 15.86 -12.77
CA ASP A 83 18.20 14.85 -12.65
C ASP A 83 17.95 13.87 -11.49
N VAL A 84 18.56 12.69 -11.57
CA VAL A 84 18.49 11.68 -10.52
C VAL A 84 19.79 11.63 -9.73
N ARG A 85 19.69 11.68 -8.40
CA ARG A 85 20.83 11.63 -7.48
C ARG A 85 20.67 10.51 -6.48
N ARG A 86 21.75 9.80 -6.18
CA ARG A 86 21.77 8.85 -5.06
C ARG A 86 21.74 9.61 -3.75
N VAL A 87 20.94 9.11 -2.82
CA VAL A 87 20.73 9.69 -1.49
C VAL A 87 20.85 8.61 -0.41
N ASP A 88 20.91 9.04 0.83
CA ASP A 88 20.82 8.14 1.97
C ASP A 88 19.42 7.52 2.04
N THR A 89 19.32 6.23 2.41
CA THR A 89 18.05 5.51 2.57
C THR A 89 17.19 6.07 3.71
N GLU A 90 17.80 6.76 4.68
CA GLU A 90 17.10 7.45 5.76
C GLU A 90 16.76 8.92 5.41
N GLY A 91 17.07 9.37 4.19
CA GLY A 91 16.87 10.75 3.74
C GLY A 91 15.41 11.23 3.84
N GLU A 92 15.22 12.44 4.33
CA GLU A 92 13.88 13.05 4.43
C GLU A 92 13.21 13.23 3.08
N GLU A 93 13.98 13.31 1.99
CA GLU A 93 13.49 13.42 0.62
C GLU A 93 12.61 12.23 0.22
N LEU A 94 12.95 11.01 0.69
CA LEU A 94 12.16 9.80 0.45
C LEU A 94 10.82 9.89 1.17
N LYS A 95 10.85 10.30 2.44
CA LYS A 95 9.65 10.43 3.29
C LYS A 95 8.71 11.50 2.75
N GLU A 96 9.24 12.65 2.35
CA GLU A 96 8.45 13.74 1.78
C GLU A 96 7.81 13.35 0.44
N THR A 97 8.60 12.75 -0.46
CA THR A 97 8.12 12.27 -1.76
C THR A 97 7.03 11.22 -1.59
N TYR A 98 7.23 10.24 -0.71
CA TYR A 98 6.24 9.22 -0.40
C TYR A 98 4.96 9.81 0.20
N LYS A 99 5.07 10.74 1.15
CA LYS A 99 3.92 11.39 1.78
C LYS A 99 3.03 12.09 0.74
N ARG A 100 3.63 12.80 -0.22
CA ARG A 100 2.87 13.45 -1.32
C ARG A 100 2.16 12.43 -2.21
N TYR A 101 2.81 11.32 -2.52
CA TYR A 101 2.22 10.19 -3.25
C TYR A 101 1.05 9.59 -2.47
N ALA A 102 1.28 9.20 -1.21
CA ALA A 102 0.30 8.52 -0.38
C ALA A 102 -0.97 9.38 -0.14
N MET A 103 -0.82 10.70 0.00
CA MET A 103 -1.96 11.63 0.15
C MET A 103 -2.90 11.70 -1.07
N ARG A 104 -2.44 11.24 -2.24
CA ARG A 104 -3.22 11.20 -3.48
C ARG A 104 -3.70 9.81 -3.83
N THR A 105 -3.09 8.79 -3.25
CA THR A 105 -3.34 7.38 -3.56
C THR A 105 -4.39 6.81 -2.63
N HIS A 106 -5.45 6.25 -3.19
CA HIS A 106 -6.52 5.63 -2.41
C HIS A 106 -6.03 4.37 -1.69
N GLY A 107 -6.24 4.31 -0.38
CA GLY A 107 -5.86 3.16 0.45
C GLY A 107 -4.36 3.08 0.79
N ALA A 108 -3.54 4.03 0.35
CA ALA A 108 -2.13 4.06 0.73
C ALA A 108 -1.93 4.32 2.22
N ILE A 109 -0.90 3.71 2.79
CA ILE A 109 -0.50 3.91 4.19
C ILE A 109 0.31 5.19 4.28
N LEU A 110 -0.10 6.13 5.12
CA LEU A 110 0.76 7.25 5.52
C LEU A 110 1.76 6.72 6.55
N ARG A 111 3.01 6.54 6.13
CA ARG A 111 4.07 6.00 6.98
C ARG A 111 4.49 7.06 8.01
N ASP A 112 4.34 6.72 9.29
CA ASP A 112 5.00 7.38 10.41
C ASP A 112 6.40 6.77 10.65
N ASP A 113 7.12 7.21 11.67
CA ASP A 113 8.46 6.70 11.97
C ASP A 113 8.46 5.20 12.27
N LEU A 114 7.41 4.67 12.92
CA LEU A 114 7.28 3.25 13.18
C LEU A 114 7.12 2.46 11.87
N ALA A 115 6.24 2.93 10.98
CA ALA A 115 6.01 2.29 9.69
C ALA A 115 7.24 2.39 8.77
N TRP A 116 8.04 3.45 8.84
CA TRP A 116 9.30 3.53 8.15
C TRP A 116 10.35 2.56 8.71
N ASN A 117 10.44 2.42 10.03
CA ASN A 117 11.33 1.44 10.66
C ASN A 117 10.94 0.00 10.26
N GLU A 118 9.66 -0.34 10.27
CA GLU A 118 9.15 -1.63 9.80
C GLU A 118 9.44 -1.86 8.30
N TYR A 119 9.37 -0.80 7.49
CA TYR A 119 9.64 -0.87 6.05
C TYR A 119 11.09 -1.30 5.75
N TRP A 120 12.06 -0.89 6.57
CA TRP A 120 13.47 -1.23 6.42
C TRP A 120 13.85 -2.54 7.12
N LEU A 121 12.96 -3.11 7.91
CA LEU A 121 13.26 -4.31 8.69
C LEU A 121 13.58 -5.51 7.78
N GLY A 122 14.77 -6.08 7.97
CA GLY A 122 15.24 -7.25 7.23
C GLY A 122 15.86 -6.96 5.87
N ASP A 123 16.05 -5.70 5.51
CA ASP A 123 16.82 -5.34 4.33
C ASP A 123 18.32 -5.60 4.47
N SER A 124 18.99 -5.83 3.36
CA SER A 124 20.45 -5.97 3.32
C SER A 124 21.14 -4.61 3.33
N ASP A 125 22.40 -4.59 3.76
CA ASP A 125 23.25 -3.39 3.75
C ASP A 125 23.54 -2.86 2.32
N ASP A 126 23.24 -3.65 1.29
CA ASP A 126 23.47 -3.31 -0.12
C ASP A 126 22.32 -2.49 -0.75
N ILE A 127 21.28 -2.16 0.04
CA ILE A 127 20.15 -1.40 -0.48
C ILE A 127 20.54 0.06 -0.72
N MET A 128 20.10 0.60 -1.84
CA MET A 128 20.41 1.96 -2.29
C MET A 128 19.12 2.73 -2.58
N ALA A 129 19.20 4.05 -2.49
CA ALA A 129 18.11 4.94 -2.88
C ALA A 129 18.64 6.01 -3.87
N ALA A 130 17.77 6.39 -4.81
CA ALA A 130 18.00 7.51 -5.71
C ALA A 130 16.70 8.32 -5.86
N VAL A 131 16.85 9.65 -5.88
CA VAL A 131 15.73 10.60 -5.93
C VAL A 131 15.82 11.42 -7.21
N TYR A 132 14.71 11.56 -7.89
CA TYR A 132 14.55 12.51 -8.99
C TYR A 132 14.22 13.89 -8.43
N TYR A 133 15.02 14.89 -8.81
CA TYR A 133 14.78 16.30 -8.50
C TYR A 133 14.38 17.03 -9.77
N ASN A 134 13.31 17.82 -9.70
CA ASN A 134 12.83 18.66 -10.79
C ASN A 134 13.75 19.90 -11.01
N GLU A 135 13.45 20.74 -12.01
CA GLU A 135 14.21 21.97 -12.30
C GLU A 135 14.33 22.95 -11.12
N LYS A 136 13.41 22.87 -10.15
CA LYS A 136 13.42 23.69 -8.93
C LYS A 136 14.21 23.04 -7.79
N ASN A 137 14.87 21.91 -8.06
CA ASN A 137 15.57 21.11 -7.07
C ASN A 137 14.64 20.56 -5.97
N GLU A 138 13.37 20.27 -6.29
CA GLU A 138 12.41 19.63 -5.41
C GLU A 138 12.33 18.12 -5.71
N PRO A 139 12.27 17.24 -4.70
CA PRO A 139 12.22 15.80 -4.92
C PRO A 139 10.82 15.40 -5.42
N ASP A 140 10.70 14.81 -6.60
CA ASP A 140 9.41 14.43 -7.21
C ASP A 140 9.23 12.92 -7.44
N GLY A 141 10.25 12.12 -7.20
CA GLY A 141 10.18 10.68 -7.28
C GLY A 141 11.40 10.03 -6.67
N TYR A 142 11.32 8.75 -6.33
CA TYR A 142 12.47 7.97 -5.88
C TYR A 142 12.39 6.52 -6.36
N VAL A 143 13.55 5.86 -6.37
CA VAL A 143 13.67 4.41 -6.49
C VAL A 143 14.55 3.88 -5.36
N ILE A 144 14.08 2.81 -4.70
CA ILE A 144 14.81 2.04 -3.71
C ILE A 144 15.13 0.69 -4.35
N TYR A 145 16.41 0.31 -4.38
CA TYR A 145 16.88 -0.79 -5.18
C TYR A 145 18.17 -1.43 -4.64
N TRP A 146 18.47 -2.62 -5.14
CA TRP A 146 19.78 -3.25 -5.02
C TRP A 146 20.11 -3.97 -6.33
N ILE A 147 21.39 -4.28 -6.55
CA ILE A 147 21.83 -5.04 -7.71
C ILE A 147 22.51 -6.32 -7.23
N ALA A 148 21.99 -7.45 -7.66
CA ALA A 148 22.56 -8.76 -7.34
C ALA A 148 22.46 -9.69 -8.54
N LYS A 149 23.53 -10.46 -8.82
CA LYS A 149 23.59 -11.47 -9.91
C LYS A 149 23.15 -10.91 -11.28
N ALA A 150 23.57 -9.69 -11.59
CA ALA A 150 23.18 -8.96 -12.80
C ALA A 150 21.66 -8.71 -12.94
N VAL A 151 20.92 -8.65 -11.84
CA VAL A 151 19.53 -8.23 -11.77
C VAL A 151 19.42 -6.95 -10.98
N PHE A 152 18.71 -5.96 -11.51
CA PHE A 152 18.33 -4.74 -10.81
C PHE A 152 16.99 -4.99 -10.12
N HIS A 153 17.00 -5.09 -8.81
CA HIS A 153 15.81 -5.31 -8.00
C HIS A 153 15.26 -3.98 -7.52
N ILE A 154 14.03 -3.66 -7.86
CA ILE A 154 13.32 -2.48 -7.38
C ILE A 154 12.47 -2.90 -6.19
N LYS A 155 12.81 -2.40 -4.98
CA LYS A 155 12.00 -2.57 -3.78
C LYS A 155 10.77 -1.66 -3.81
N ASP A 156 10.96 -0.40 -4.22
CA ASP A 156 9.91 0.61 -4.30
C ASP A 156 10.29 1.66 -5.35
N MET A 157 9.33 2.07 -6.16
CA MET A 157 9.50 3.18 -7.10
C MET A 157 8.27 4.06 -7.01
N ILE A 158 8.45 5.27 -6.50
CA ILE A 158 7.39 6.25 -6.30
C ILE A 158 7.68 7.48 -7.13
N PHE A 159 6.67 8.00 -7.81
CA PHE A 159 6.77 9.23 -8.57
C PHE A 159 5.50 10.05 -8.44
N ASN A 160 5.66 11.36 -8.44
CA ASN A 160 4.58 12.31 -8.26
C ASN A 160 4.07 12.89 -9.60
N ASN A 161 4.80 12.65 -10.68
CA ASN A 161 4.46 13.07 -12.05
C ASN A 161 5.20 12.21 -13.09
N GLU A 162 4.84 12.36 -14.38
CA GLU A 162 5.43 11.60 -15.49
C GLU A 162 6.90 11.97 -15.76
N GLU A 163 7.30 13.19 -15.46
CA GLU A 163 8.68 13.63 -15.59
C GLU A 163 9.59 12.84 -14.64
N ALA A 164 9.21 12.75 -13.36
CA ALA A 164 9.91 11.95 -12.36
C ALA A 164 9.93 10.45 -12.74
N ARG A 165 8.80 9.91 -13.22
CA ARG A 165 8.71 8.54 -13.71
C ARG A 165 9.72 8.28 -14.82
N THR A 166 9.76 9.14 -15.83
CA THR A 166 10.69 9.04 -16.96
C THR A 166 12.14 9.13 -16.49
N GLY A 167 12.44 10.08 -15.61
CA GLY A 167 13.79 10.26 -15.05
C GLY A 167 14.26 9.03 -14.25
N LEU A 168 13.40 8.44 -13.45
CA LEU A 168 13.74 7.23 -12.71
C LEU A 168 13.96 6.02 -13.62
N TRP A 169 13.13 5.83 -14.66
CA TRP A 169 13.37 4.76 -15.64
C TRP A 169 14.62 4.99 -16.47
N ASN A 170 14.97 6.24 -16.82
CA ASN A 170 16.27 6.57 -17.43
C ASN A 170 17.43 6.16 -16.53
N PHE A 171 17.32 6.41 -15.22
CA PHE A 171 18.32 6.00 -14.24
C PHE A 171 18.46 4.49 -14.17
N VAL A 172 17.37 3.74 -14.13
CA VAL A 172 17.40 2.27 -14.16
C VAL A 172 18.04 1.79 -15.45
N ALA A 173 17.62 2.30 -16.60
CA ALA A 173 18.15 1.92 -17.91
C ALA A 173 19.64 2.24 -18.09
N ALA A 174 20.15 3.26 -17.42
CA ALA A 174 21.59 3.60 -17.45
C ALA A 174 22.51 2.50 -16.86
N HIS A 175 21.93 1.53 -16.14
CA HIS A 175 22.68 0.38 -15.60
C HIS A 175 22.80 -0.79 -16.60
N PHE A 176 22.39 -0.62 -17.86
CA PHE A 176 22.31 -1.68 -18.89
C PHE A 176 23.59 -2.52 -19.05
N SER A 177 24.78 -1.94 -18.81
CA SER A 177 26.05 -2.68 -18.90
C SER A 177 26.34 -3.60 -17.70
N MET A 178 25.57 -3.47 -16.62
CA MET A 178 25.78 -4.20 -15.37
C MET A 178 24.68 -5.21 -15.08
N ILE A 179 23.56 -5.14 -15.79
CA ILE A 179 22.37 -5.92 -15.53
C ILE A 179 21.85 -6.58 -16.80
N ASN A 180 21.19 -7.73 -16.66
CA ASN A 180 20.51 -8.44 -17.75
C ASN A 180 18.99 -8.37 -17.59
N GLN A 181 18.51 -7.94 -16.43
CA GLN A 181 17.09 -7.95 -16.05
C GLN A 181 16.81 -6.91 -14.97
N VAL A 182 15.60 -6.40 -14.98
CA VAL A 182 14.99 -5.60 -13.91
C VAL A 182 13.80 -6.36 -13.36
N GLU A 183 13.70 -6.45 -12.05
CA GLU A 183 12.57 -7.05 -11.33
C GLU A 183 12.02 -6.04 -10.31
N GLY A 184 10.72 -6.05 -10.10
CA GLY A 184 10.09 -5.21 -9.10
C GLY A 184 8.61 -5.51 -8.93
N ASP A 185 8.01 -4.78 -8.02
CA ASP A 185 6.56 -4.80 -7.83
C ASP A 185 5.97 -3.42 -8.16
N THR A 186 4.77 -3.42 -8.73
CA THR A 186 3.98 -2.20 -8.98
C THR A 186 2.51 -2.44 -8.63
N TYR A 187 1.68 -1.42 -8.79
CA TYR A 187 0.26 -1.45 -8.45
C TYR A 187 -0.60 -1.57 -9.70
N THR A 188 -1.84 -2.03 -9.55
CA THR A 188 -2.75 -2.34 -10.67
C THR A 188 -3.16 -1.14 -11.52
N ASP A 189 -2.99 0.07 -11.03
CA ASP A 189 -3.25 1.32 -11.76
C ASP A 189 -2.00 1.88 -12.46
N GLU A 190 -0.87 1.17 -12.40
CA GLU A 190 0.39 1.52 -13.04
C GLU A 190 0.63 0.62 -14.26
N PRO A 191 0.27 1.06 -15.47
CA PRO A 191 0.36 0.23 -16.69
C PRO A 191 1.79 0.20 -17.25
N LEU A 192 2.69 -0.48 -16.59
CA LEU A 192 4.12 -0.52 -16.92
C LEU A 192 4.39 -0.96 -18.36
N ALA A 193 3.70 -1.98 -18.85
CA ALA A 193 3.88 -2.49 -20.21
C ALA A 193 3.67 -1.42 -21.29
N PHE A 194 2.81 -0.42 -21.08
CA PHE A 194 2.58 0.65 -22.05
C PHE A 194 3.74 1.64 -22.20
N LEU A 195 4.72 1.61 -21.29
CA LEU A 195 5.94 2.42 -21.39
C LEU A 195 7.00 1.80 -22.30
N LEU A 196 6.88 0.51 -22.55
CA LEU A 196 7.90 -0.29 -23.21
C LEU A 196 7.61 -0.41 -24.71
N GLU A 197 8.64 -0.29 -25.55
CA GLU A 197 8.50 -0.57 -26.99
C GLU A 197 8.23 -2.07 -27.23
N ASP A 198 8.91 -2.95 -26.51
CA ASP A 198 8.59 -4.37 -26.43
C ASP A 198 7.89 -4.65 -25.10
N ALA A 199 6.57 -4.64 -25.15
CA ALA A 199 5.69 -4.92 -24.02
C ALA A 199 5.56 -6.41 -23.68
N SER A 200 6.34 -7.29 -24.29
CA SER A 200 6.32 -8.75 -24.06
C SER A 200 7.08 -9.10 -22.76
N ILE A 201 6.68 -8.48 -21.65
CA ILE A 201 7.25 -8.69 -20.33
C ILE A 201 6.45 -9.72 -19.55
N LYS A 202 7.04 -10.26 -18.48
CA LYS A 202 6.31 -11.10 -17.53
C LYS A 202 5.72 -10.24 -16.44
N GLU A 203 4.41 -10.34 -16.24
CA GLU A 203 3.69 -9.74 -15.14
C GLU A 203 2.87 -10.81 -14.39
N VAL A 204 2.89 -10.75 -13.05
CA VAL A 204 2.12 -11.67 -12.19
C VAL A 204 1.32 -10.83 -11.19
N ILE A 205 -0.01 -10.88 -11.33
CA ILE A 205 -0.93 -10.23 -10.40
C ILE A 205 -1.19 -11.16 -9.22
N SER A 206 -1.02 -10.67 -8.01
CA SER A 206 -1.29 -11.42 -6.79
C SER A 206 -1.93 -10.56 -5.72
N PRO A 207 -2.83 -11.13 -4.88
CA PRO A 207 -3.37 -10.44 -3.72
C PRO A 207 -2.25 -9.91 -2.82
N TYR A 208 -2.41 -8.68 -2.32
CA TYR A 208 -1.39 -8.05 -1.49
C TYR A 208 -1.90 -7.82 -0.08
N TYR A 209 -2.49 -6.68 0.22
CA TYR A 209 -3.00 -6.41 1.55
C TYR A 209 -4.45 -6.87 1.73
N MET A 210 -4.76 -7.29 2.97
CA MET A 210 -6.13 -7.42 3.43
C MET A 210 -6.45 -6.32 4.44
N GLY A 211 -7.67 -5.80 4.36
CA GLY A 211 -8.19 -4.76 5.23
C GLY A 211 -9.44 -5.21 5.97
N ARG A 212 -9.65 -4.64 7.15
CA ARG A 212 -10.82 -4.84 7.98
C ARG A 212 -11.24 -3.54 8.63
N ILE A 213 -12.55 -3.31 8.74
CA ILE A 213 -13.10 -2.23 9.56
C ILE A 213 -13.04 -2.67 11.04
N VAL A 214 -12.44 -1.83 11.88
CA VAL A 214 -12.34 -2.02 13.34
C VAL A 214 -13.55 -1.41 14.06
N ASP A 215 -13.92 -0.18 13.69
CA ASP A 215 -15.12 0.51 14.17
C ASP A 215 -16.02 0.90 12.99
N PHE A 216 -17.10 0.16 12.83
CA PHE A 216 -18.01 0.33 11.70
C PHE A 216 -18.70 1.70 11.68
N VAL A 217 -19.16 2.18 12.82
CA VAL A 217 -19.87 3.46 12.91
C VAL A 217 -18.91 4.60 12.59
N SER A 218 -17.78 4.64 13.27
CA SER A 218 -16.75 5.67 13.05
C SER A 218 -16.24 5.68 11.61
N PHE A 219 -16.04 4.49 11.01
CA PHE A 219 -15.61 4.38 9.62
C PHE A 219 -16.62 5.00 8.65
N ILE A 220 -17.91 4.67 8.79
CA ILE A 220 -18.97 5.16 7.89
C ILE A 220 -19.15 6.68 8.03
N GLU A 221 -19.12 7.21 9.25
CA GLU A 221 -19.26 8.66 9.48
C GLU A 221 -18.13 9.49 8.86
N LYS A 222 -16.96 8.90 8.76
CA LYS A 222 -15.77 9.53 8.12
C LYS A 222 -15.70 9.25 6.61
N TYR A 223 -16.43 8.26 6.09
CA TYR A 223 -16.29 7.83 4.70
C TYR A 223 -16.84 8.89 3.73
N PRO A 224 -16.03 9.36 2.76
CA PRO A 224 -16.44 10.39 1.83
C PRO A 224 -17.28 9.78 0.70
N PHE A 225 -18.55 9.52 0.97
CA PHE A 225 -19.45 9.04 -0.06
C PHE A 225 -19.59 10.06 -1.18
N LYS A 226 -19.77 9.57 -2.42
CA LYS A 226 -20.00 10.46 -3.55
C LYS A 226 -21.35 11.18 -3.37
N PRO A 227 -21.40 12.51 -3.56
CA PRO A 227 -22.64 13.25 -3.59
C PRO A 227 -23.64 12.65 -4.59
N SER A 228 -24.91 12.73 -4.29
CA SER A 228 -25.98 12.20 -5.15
C SER A 228 -27.21 13.11 -5.17
N VAL A 229 -28.13 12.85 -6.09
CA VAL A 229 -29.34 13.69 -6.27
C VAL A 229 -30.34 13.51 -5.11
N LEU A 230 -30.32 12.35 -4.46
CA LEU A 230 -31.25 11.95 -3.41
C LEU A 230 -30.50 11.41 -2.20
N ASP A 231 -31.09 11.59 -1.03
CA ASP A 231 -30.68 10.84 0.17
C ASP A 231 -30.91 9.36 -0.07
N ARG A 232 -30.05 8.52 0.49
CA ARG A 232 -30.15 7.06 0.39
C ARG A 232 -30.18 6.46 1.78
N GLU A 233 -31.00 5.45 1.96
CA GLU A 233 -31.18 4.78 3.25
C GLU A 233 -31.20 3.26 3.08
N TRP A 234 -30.58 2.56 4.05
CA TRP A 234 -30.58 1.11 4.13
C TRP A 234 -30.77 0.65 5.58
N LYS A 235 -31.52 -0.42 5.74
CA LYS A 235 -31.58 -1.18 6.98
C LYS A 235 -31.01 -2.55 6.73
N PHE A 236 -30.04 -2.96 7.53
CA PHE A 236 -29.36 -4.24 7.36
C PHE A 236 -28.86 -4.78 8.70
N ARG A 237 -28.59 -6.07 8.71
CA ARG A 237 -27.92 -6.74 9.81
C ARG A 237 -26.44 -6.92 9.46
N LEU A 238 -25.56 -6.43 10.31
CA LEU A 238 -24.12 -6.66 10.23
C LEU A 238 -23.74 -7.81 11.17
N VAL A 239 -22.97 -8.75 10.67
CA VAL A 239 -22.40 -9.87 11.44
C VAL A 239 -20.90 -9.71 11.43
N ASP A 240 -20.30 -9.59 12.61
CA ASP A 240 -18.85 -9.52 12.77
C ASP A 240 -18.38 -10.73 13.58
N PRO A 241 -17.47 -11.57 13.07
CA PRO A 241 -17.06 -12.81 13.70
C PRO A 241 -16.17 -12.62 14.95
N ILE A 242 -15.67 -11.41 15.20
CA ILE A 242 -14.76 -11.11 16.31
C ILE A 242 -15.23 -9.90 17.14
N MET A 243 -15.63 -8.81 16.47
CA MET A 243 -15.96 -7.55 17.14
C MET A 243 -17.46 -7.44 17.40
N GLU A 244 -17.87 -7.80 18.61
CA GLU A 244 -19.28 -7.76 19.02
C GLU A 244 -19.90 -6.36 18.91
N CYS A 245 -19.10 -5.31 19.10
CA CYS A 245 -19.53 -3.92 18.94
C CYS A 245 -19.97 -3.57 17.50
N ASN A 246 -19.51 -4.29 16.50
CA ASN A 246 -19.94 -4.12 15.11
C ASN A 246 -21.16 -4.97 14.76
N GLN A 247 -21.55 -5.93 15.59
CA GLN A 247 -22.72 -6.78 15.31
C GLN A 247 -24.03 -6.06 15.63
N GLY A 248 -25.04 -6.29 14.82
CA GLY A 248 -26.39 -5.81 15.10
C GLY A 248 -27.16 -5.38 13.86
N ASN A 249 -28.33 -4.81 14.11
CA ASN A 249 -29.14 -4.19 13.07
C ASN A 249 -28.78 -2.71 13.00
N PHE A 250 -28.60 -2.21 11.78
CA PHE A 250 -28.21 -0.83 11.55
C PHE A 250 -29.12 -0.16 10.53
N HIS A 251 -29.33 1.13 10.73
CA HIS A 251 -29.91 2.04 9.77
C HIS A 251 -28.80 2.98 9.29
N LEU A 252 -28.44 2.88 8.03
CA LEU A 252 -27.49 3.74 7.35
C LEU A 252 -28.25 4.75 6.51
N ARG A 253 -27.93 6.03 6.67
CA ARG A 253 -28.39 7.11 5.81
C ARG A 253 -27.18 7.81 5.20
N ILE A 254 -27.21 8.02 3.88
CA ILE A 254 -26.23 8.84 3.17
C ILE A 254 -26.99 10.04 2.60
N SER A 255 -26.63 11.23 3.06
CA SER A 255 -27.21 12.49 2.60
C SER A 255 -26.74 12.85 1.17
N ARG A 256 -27.43 13.77 0.52
CA ARG A 256 -27.13 14.22 -0.86
C ARG A 256 -25.70 14.72 -1.02
N ASP A 257 -25.15 15.34 0.01
CA ASP A 257 -23.78 15.89 0.06
C ASP A 257 -22.72 14.83 0.39
N GLY A 258 -23.12 13.56 0.58
CA GLY A 258 -22.20 12.44 0.80
C GLY A 258 -21.81 12.20 2.26
N HIS A 259 -22.55 12.74 3.24
CA HIS A 259 -22.34 12.40 4.65
C HIS A 259 -23.09 11.12 5.05
N GLY A 260 -22.36 10.15 5.60
CA GLY A 260 -22.90 8.93 6.15
C GLY A 260 -23.27 9.10 7.64
N GLN A 261 -24.43 8.58 8.01
CA GLN A 261 -24.87 8.46 9.41
C GLN A 261 -25.33 7.03 9.66
N VAL A 262 -24.92 6.46 10.78
CA VAL A 262 -25.27 5.08 11.15
C VAL A 262 -25.89 5.08 12.53
N MET A 263 -27.07 4.45 12.65
CA MET A 263 -27.73 4.21 13.91
C MET A 263 -27.98 2.73 14.12
N ARG A 264 -27.73 2.23 15.30
CA ARG A 264 -28.10 0.87 15.71
C ARG A 264 -29.59 0.86 16.02
N ILE A 265 -30.33 -0.14 15.49
CA ILE A 265 -31.78 -0.26 15.63
C ILE A 265 -32.16 -1.62 16.20
#